data_a409759ab25cd5759ddf2d24738e52be
#
_entry.id   a409759ab25cd5759ddf2d24738e52be
#
_cell.length_a   1.000
_cell.length_b   1.000
_cell.length_c   1.000
_cell.angle_alpha   90.00
_cell.angle_beta   90.00
_cell.angle_gamma   90.00
#
_symmetry.space_group_name_H-M   'P 1'
#
loop_
_entity.id
_entity.type
_entity.pdbx_description
1 polymer ?
#
loop_
_entity_poly.entity_id
_entity_poly.type
_entity_poly.pdbx_seq_one_letter_code
_entity_poly.pdbx_strand_id
1 'polypeptide(L)' 'MTDPKILFGQRLVELRKRLGWSQEKLALESGLARSYLGGVERGQRNIAVVNIYKLAETLNVPPSTLLEPPGQPD' A
#
# COMPACT_ATOMS: atom_id res chain seq x y z
N MET A 1 8.88 3.16 -18.99
CA MET A 1 7.77 3.28 -18.01
C MET A 1 8.24 2.80 -16.65
N THR A 2 7.90 3.52 -15.60
CA THR A 2 8.22 3.08 -14.24
C THR A 2 7.43 1.81 -13.92
N ASP A 3 8.08 0.86 -13.26
CA ASP A 3 7.46 -0.41 -12.87
C ASP A 3 6.22 -0.13 -11.99
N PRO A 4 5.03 -0.63 -12.38
CA PRO A 4 3.82 -0.43 -11.59
C PRO A 4 3.94 -0.93 -10.15
N LYS A 5 4.77 -1.94 -9.89
CA LYS A 5 4.99 -2.42 -8.53
C LYS A 5 5.67 -1.34 -7.67
N ILE A 6 6.59 -0.61 -8.25
CA ILE A 6 7.27 0.49 -7.56
C ILE A 6 6.29 1.62 -7.30
N LEU A 7 5.49 2.00 -8.30
CA LEU A 7 4.50 3.06 -8.16
C LEU A 7 3.49 2.73 -7.06
N PHE A 8 2.97 1.51 -7.08
CA PHE A 8 2.02 1.06 -6.06
C PHE A 8 2.65 1.11 -4.66
N GLY A 9 3.87 0.59 -4.55
CA GLY A 9 4.56 0.57 -3.26
C GLY A 9 4.75 1.96 -2.68
N GLN A 10 5.16 2.91 -3.51
CA GLN A 10 5.34 4.30 -3.09
C GLN A 10 4.01 4.93 -2.64
N ARG A 11 2.93 4.67 -3.37
CA ARG A 11 1.61 5.18 -3.02
C ARG A 11 1.13 4.59 -1.69
N LEU A 12 1.35 3.29 -1.49
CA LEU A 12 0.99 2.62 -0.24
C LEU A 12 1.72 3.27 0.95
N VAL A 13 3.01 3.53 0.80
CA VAL A 13 3.80 4.21 1.84
C VAL A 13 3.22 5.59 2.16
N GLU A 14 2.85 6.36 1.15
CA GLU A 14 2.25 7.68 1.35
C GLU A 14 0.98 7.60 2.20
N LEU A 15 0.07 6.69 1.82
CA LEU A 15 -1.20 6.57 2.52
C LEU A 15 -1.01 6.08 3.96
N ARG A 16 -0.10 5.15 4.16
CA ARG A 16 0.24 4.65 5.49
C ARG A 16 0.78 5.78 6.37
N LYS A 17 1.71 6.54 5.82
CA LYS A 17 2.35 7.64 6.57
C LYS A 17 1.38 8.78 6.89
N ARG A 18 0.39 9.02 6.04
CA ARG A 18 -0.64 10.02 6.32
C ARG A 18 -1.41 9.69 7.59
N LEU A 19 -1.56 8.40 7.90
CA LEU A 19 -2.20 7.95 9.13
C LEU A 19 -1.23 7.91 10.32
N GLY A 20 0.05 8.17 10.08
CA GLY A 20 1.07 8.05 11.12
C GLY A 20 1.39 6.60 11.49
N TRP A 21 1.12 5.64 10.58
CA TRP A 21 1.27 4.22 10.85
C TRP A 21 2.63 3.70 10.42
N SER A 22 3.18 2.77 11.24
CA SER A 22 4.34 1.96 10.86
C SER A 22 3.92 0.82 9.93
N GLN A 23 4.88 0.15 9.29
CA GLN A 23 4.60 -1.08 8.55
C GLN A 23 3.98 -2.14 9.45
N GLU A 24 4.46 -2.24 10.69
CA GLU A 24 3.93 -3.22 11.65
C GLU A 24 2.45 -2.94 11.94
N LYS A 25 2.10 -1.68 12.11
CA LYS A 25 0.71 -1.29 12.35
C LYS A 25 -0.16 -1.66 11.15
N LEU A 26 0.30 -1.36 9.94
CA LEU A 26 -0.46 -1.71 8.74
C LEU A 26 -0.61 -3.22 8.60
N ALA A 27 0.44 -3.98 8.88
CA ALA A 27 0.38 -5.44 8.83
C ALA A 27 -0.65 -5.97 9.83
N LEU A 28 -0.59 -5.48 11.06
CA LEU A 28 -1.52 -5.89 12.10
C LEU A 28 -2.96 -5.61 11.71
N GLU A 29 -3.25 -4.39 11.26
CA GLU A 29 -4.61 -3.97 10.94
C GLU A 29 -5.16 -4.64 9.68
N SER A 30 -4.30 -4.92 8.70
CA SER A 30 -4.72 -5.55 7.45
C SER A 30 -4.76 -7.08 7.51
N GLY A 31 -4.08 -7.67 8.49
CA GLY A 31 -3.92 -9.12 8.56
C GLY A 31 -2.91 -9.67 7.56
N LEU A 32 -2.14 -8.83 6.89
CA LEU A 32 -1.11 -9.25 5.95
C LEU A 32 0.24 -9.36 6.65
N ALA A 33 1.08 -10.28 6.19
CA ALA A 33 2.40 -10.47 6.78
C ALA A 33 3.27 -9.22 6.56
N ARG A 34 4.02 -8.82 7.60
CA ARG A 34 4.87 -7.64 7.54
C ARG A 34 5.93 -7.77 6.44
N SER A 35 6.52 -8.96 6.28
CA SER A 35 7.53 -9.19 5.25
C SER A 35 6.95 -9.04 3.84
N TYR A 36 5.71 -9.48 3.64
CA TYR A 36 5.00 -9.31 2.38
C TYR A 36 4.76 -7.82 2.10
N LEU A 37 4.25 -7.09 3.10
CA LEU A 37 4.02 -5.65 2.95
C LEU A 37 5.32 -4.90 2.69
N GLY A 38 6.40 -5.25 3.37
CA GLY A 38 7.70 -4.66 3.11
C GLY A 38 8.14 -4.84 1.67
N GLY A 39 7.94 -6.04 1.13
CA GLY A 39 8.25 -6.33 -0.27
C GLY A 39 7.38 -5.54 -1.24
N VAL A 40 6.09 -5.38 -0.92
CA VAL A 40 5.18 -4.57 -1.73
C VAL A 40 5.60 -3.10 -1.71
N GLU A 41 5.93 -2.57 -0.55
CA GLU A 41 6.33 -1.16 -0.43
C GLU A 41 7.64 -0.87 -1.16
N ARG A 42 8.53 -1.85 -1.26
CA ARG A 42 9.79 -1.71 -2.01
C ARG A 42 9.63 -1.97 -3.51
N GLY A 43 8.43 -2.34 -3.96
CA GLY A 43 8.20 -2.64 -5.36
C GLY A 43 8.74 -3.99 -5.80
N GLN A 44 8.96 -4.90 -4.85
CA GLN A 44 9.53 -6.23 -5.11
C GLN A 44 8.49 -7.34 -5.22
N ARG A 45 7.26 -7.06 -4.82
CA ARG A 45 6.15 -8.01 -4.86
C ARG A 45 5.04 -7.51 -5.75
N ASN A 46 4.49 -8.42 -6.53
CA ASN A 46 3.31 -8.15 -7.35
C ASN A 46 2.08 -8.43 -6.49
N ILE A 47 1.43 -7.37 -6.03
CA ILE A 47 0.32 -7.52 -5.09
C ILE A 47 -0.91 -8.13 -5.76
N ALA A 48 -1.56 -9.07 -5.09
CA ALA A 48 -2.81 -9.65 -5.55
C ALA A 48 -3.97 -8.66 -5.38
N VAL A 49 -4.95 -8.73 -6.30
CA VAL A 49 -6.12 -7.84 -6.27
C VAL A 49 -6.83 -7.93 -4.90
N VAL A 50 -6.98 -9.12 -4.36
CA VAL A 50 -7.63 -9.32 -3.05
C VAL A 50 -6.93 -8.49 -1.98
N ASN A 51 -5.60 -8.43 -2.03
CA ASN A 51 -4.83 -7.70 -1.02
C ASN A 51 -4.90 -6.19 -1.23
N ILE A 52 -5.08 -5.72 -2.48
CA ILE A 52 -5.35 -4.31 -2.75
C ILE A 52 -6.65 -3.91 -2.04
N TYR A 53 -7.69 -4.71 -2.16
CA TYR A 53 -8.97 -4.43 -1.52
C TYR A 53 -8.86 -4.47 0.02
N LYS A 54 -8.10 -5.43 0.57
CA LYS A 54 -7.86 -5.49 2.01
C LYS A 54 -7.17 -4.24 2.52
N LEU A 55 -6.15 -3.79 1.81
CA LEU A 55 -5.42 -2.57 2.20
C LEU A 55 -6.30 -1.34 2.09
N ALA A 56 -7.10 -1.24 1.03
CA ALA A 56 -8.01 -0.12 0.86
C ALA A 56 -9.00 -0.04 2.02
N GLU A 57 -9.60 -1.18 2.40
CA GLU A 57 -10.51 -1.23 3.54
C GLU A 57 -9.82 -0.83 4.84
N THR A 58 -8.62 -1.36 5.07
CA THR A 58 -7.83 -1.07 6.27
C THR A 58 -7.48 0.41 6.37
N LEU A 59 -7.12 1.02 5.24
CA LEU A 59 -6.76 2.44 5.17
C LEU A 59 -7.98 3.35 5.03
N ASN A 60 -9.17 2.76 4.92
CA ASN A 60 -10.44 3.49 4.78
C ASN A 60 -10.44 4.41 3.56
N VAL A 61 -9.99 3.88 2.44
CA VAL A 61 -9.98 4.59 1.14
C VAL A 61 -10.55 3.67 0.07
N PRO A 62 -11.08 4.23 -1.03
CA PRO A 62 -11.46 3.39 -2.17
C PRO A 62 -10.20 2.72 -2.78
N PRO A 63 -10.32 1.51 -3.34
CA PRO A 63 -9.16 0.87 -3.99
C PRO A 63 -8.50 1.73 -5.07
N SER A 64 -9.28 2.57 -5.75
CA SER A 64 -8.74 3.48 -6.76
C SER A 64 -7.70 4.45 -6.19
N THR A 65 -7.84 4.83 -4.93
CA THR A 65 -6.89 5.72 -4.26
C THR A 65 -5.50 5.07 -4.17
N LEU A 66 -5.45 3.75 -3.94
CA LEU A 66 -4.19 3.02 -3.91
C LEU A 66 -3.53 2.93 -5.28
N LEU A 67 -4.31 3.06 -6.35
CA LEU A 67 -3.80 2.95 -7.72
C LEU A 67 -3.47 4.31 -8.34
N GLU A 68 -3.66 5.40 -7.62
CA GLU A 68 -3.25 6.73 -8.08
C GLU A 68 -1.73 6.85 -8.04
N PRO A 69 -1.13 7.66 -8.93
CA PRO A 69 0.31 7.87 -8.89
C PRO A 69 0.76 8.44 -7.55
N PRO A 70 1.96 8.08 -7.08
CA PRO A 70 2.50 8.67 -5.85
C PRO A 70 2.76 10.17 -6.04
N GLY A 71 2.79 10.90 -4.92
CA GLY A 71 3.05 12.35 -4.95
C GLY A 71 1.82 13.19 -5.21
N GLN A 72 0.63 12.60 -5.26
CA GLN A 72 -0.61 13.36 -5.47
C GLN A 72 -1.00 14.10 -4.19
N PRO A 73 -1.44 15.35 -4.30
CA PRO A 73 -2.00 16.07 -3.15
C PRO A 73 -3.34 15.43 -2.72
N ASP A 74 -3.67 15.63 -1.48
CA ASP A 74 -4.95 15.15 -0.96
C ASP A 74 -6.12 15.94 -1.53
#